data_e6cf9bb5872f0d48d73dd58e74e67ff2
#
_entry.id   e6cf9bb5872f0d48d73dd58e74e67ff2
#
_cell.length_a   1.000
_cell.length_b   1.000
_cell.length_c   1.000
_cell.angle_alpha   90.00
_cell.angle_beta   90.00
_cell.angle_gamma   90.00
#
_symmetry.space_group_name_H-M   'P 1'
#
loop_
_entity.id
_entity.type
_entity.pdbx_description
1 polymer ?
#
loop_
_entity_poly.entity_id
_entity_poly.type
_entity_poly.pdbx_seq_one_letter_code
_entity_poly.pdbx_strand_id
1 'polypeptide(L)'
;LTSYGLMQRDDELLETIDWQGIVIDEAQAIKNPNAKQSKATRDIARTGKNSRFRIALTGTPVENRVSELWALMDFLNPRVLGQQDFFHQRYRLPIERYGDISSLKDLKARVSPFLLRRLKTDKAIISDLPEKVELSEWVGLSKEQQSLYQKTVEDTLDAIAKAPKGQRHGKVLGLLTRLKQICNHPALALKEKNIQ
;
A
#
# COMPACT_ATOMS: atom_id res chain seq x y z
N LEU A 1 -19.75 -11.41 5.49
CA LEU A 1 -18.71 -10.44 5.76
C LEU A 1 -17.56 -11.12 6.51
N THR A 2 -16.32 -10.92 6.05
CA THR A 2 -15.13 -11.49 6.67
C THR A 2 -13.96 -10.50 6.61
N SER A 3 -12.87 -10.77 7.33
CA SER A 3 -11.64 -9.99 7.27
C SER A 3 -10.57 -10.71 6.43
N TYR A 4 -9.57 -9.98 5.97
CA TYR A 4 -8.45 -10.56 5.23
C TYR A 4 -7.68 -11.61 6.04
N GLY A 5 -7.55 -11.43 7.36
CA GLY A 5 -6.91 -12.41 8.23
C GLY A 5 -7.70 -13.71 8.33
N LEU A 6 -9.03 -13.63 8.42
CA LEU A 6 -9.91 -14.79 8.41
C LEU A 6 -9.91 -15.47 7.05
N MET A 7 -9.93 -14.71 5.95
CA MET A 7 -9.81 -15.29 4.60
C MET A 7 -8.56 -16.14 4.44
N GLN A 8 -7.43 -15.70 5.00
CA GLN A 8 -6.18 -16.47 4.93
C GLN A 8 -6.19 -17.72 5.81
N ARG A 9 -6.95 -17.69 6.93
CA ARG A 9 -7.02 -18.82 7.86
C ARG A 9 -8.02 -19.88 7.40
N ASP A 10 -9.12 -19.44 6.85
CA ASP A 10 -10.28 -20.27 6.52
C ASP A 10 -10.43 -20.43 4.99
N ASP A 11 -9.33 -20.30 4.23
CA ASP A 11 -9.30 -20.31 2.77
C ASP A 11 -9.89 -21.61 2.18
N GLU A 12 -9.52 -22.78 2.71
CA GLU A 12 -10.06 -24.08 2.29
C GLU A 12 -11.60 -24.12 2.39
N LEU A 13 -12.17 -23.61 3.49
CA LEU A 13 -13.62 -23.56 3.68
C LEU A 13 -14.26 -22.57 2.69
N LEU A 14 -13.67 -21.40 2.54
CA LEU A 14 -14.21 -20.35 1.67
C LEU A 14 -14.15 -20.71 0.19
N GLU A 15 -13.19 -21.55 -0.21
CA GLU A 15 -13.08 -22.08 -1.57
C GLU A 15 -14.18 -23.11 -1.90
N THR A 16 -14.79 -23.75 -0.90
CA THR A 16 -15.90 -24.69 -1.13
C THR A 16 -17.22 -23.99 -1.46
N ILE A 17 -17.33 -22.69 -1.16
CA ILE A 17 -18.56 -21.92 -1.34
C ILE A 17 -18.65 -21.37 -2.76
N ASP A 18 -19.78 -21.57 -3.41
CA ASP A 18 -20.05 -21.02 -4.74
C ASP A 18 -20.52 -19.55 -4.62
N TRP A 19 -19.53 -18.64 -4.55
CA TRP A 19 -19.77 -17.22 -4.41
C TRP A 19 -20.36 -16.62 -5.68
N GLN A 20 -21.49 -15.92 -5.58
CA GLN A 20 -22.07 -15.17 -6.71
C GLN A 20 -21.29 -13.89 -7.02
N GLY A 21 -20.67 -13.30 -6.03
CA GLY A 21 -19.85 -12.10 -6.18
C GLY A 21 -18.95 -11.88 -4.98
N ILE A 22 -17.84 -11.22 -5.22
CA ILE A 22 -16.85 -10.90 -4.19
C ILE A 22 -16.54 -9.40 -4.25
N VAL A 23 -16.71 -8.73 -3.12
CA VAL A 23 -16.34 -7.33 -2.95
C VAL A 23 -15.24 -7.26 -1.89
N ILE A 24 -14.13 -6.65 -2.24
CA ILE A 24 -13.04 -6.38 -1.29
C ILE A 24 -12.93 -4.88 -1.05
N ASP A 25 -12.90 -4.49 0.21
CA ASP A 25 -12.62 -3.12 0.63
C ASP A 25 -11.15 -2.99 1.04
N GLU A 26 -10.61 -1.76 0.97
CA GLU A 26 -9.19 -1.49 1.20
C GLU A 26 -8.28 -2.46 0.41
N ALA A 27 -8.57 -2.58 -0.89
CA ALA A 27 -7.95 -3.59 -1.77
C ALA A 27 -6.43 -3.47 -1.88
N GLN A 28 -5.82 -2.38 -1.39
CA GLN A 28 -4.37 -2.30 -1.22
C GLN A 28 -3.80 -3.39 -0.28
N ALA A 29 -4.65 -4.01 0.53
CA ALA A 29 -4.26 -5.16 1.36
C ALA A 29 -3.76 -6.35 0.54
N ILE A 30 -4.22 -6.52 -0.71
CA ILE A 30 -3.80 -7.60 -1.62
C ILE A 30 -2.78 -7.16 -2.69
N LYS A 31 -2.21 -5.97 -2.58
CA LYS A 31 -1.28 -5.39 -3.57
C LYS A 31 0.01 -6.19 -3.77
N ASN A 32 0.47 -6.89 -2.75
CA ASN A 32 1.63 -7.77 -2.88
C ASN A 32 1.20 -9.14 -3.44
N PRO A 33 1.50 -9.46 -4.71
CA PRO A 33 1.03 -10.69 -5.35
C PRO A 33 1.53 -11.97 -4.68
N ASN A 34 2.64 -11.90 -3.95
CA ASN A 34 3.28 -13.04 -3.31
C ASN A 34 2.85 -13.25 -1.85
N ALA A 35 2.15 -12.29 -1.25
CA ALA A 35 1.65 -12.42 0.12
C ALA A 35 0.59 -13.52 0.19
N LYS A 36 0.59 -14.30 1.27
CA LYS A 36 -0.37 -15.39 1.51
C LYS A 36 -1.82 -14.90 1.40
N GLN A 37 -2.13 -13.78 2.05
CA GLN A 37 -3.42 -13.12 2.01
C GLN A 37 -3.87 -12.79 0.56
N SER A 38 -2.96 -12.26 -0.26
CA SER A 38 -3.24 -11.94 -1.65
C SER A 38 -3.48 -13.19 -2.51
N LYS A 39 -2.76 -14.28 -2.26
CA LYS A 39 -2.98 -15.57 -2.92
C LYS A 39 -4.33 -16.15 -2.54
N ALA A 40 -4.63 -16.30 -1.24
CA ALA A 40 -5.90 -16.81 -0.75
C ALA A 40 -7.09 -16.03 -1.34
N THR A 41 -7.03 -14.69 -1.36
CA THR A 41 -8.10 -13.86 -1.95
C THR A 41 -8.33 -14.17 -3.43
N ARG A 42 -7.25 -14.36 -4.22
CA ARG A 42 -7.37 -14.70 -5.65
C ARG A 42 -7.85 -16.13 -5.88
N ASP A 43 -7.43 -17.07 -5.04
CA ASP A 43 -7.82 -18.47 -5.16
C ASP A 43 -9.29 -18.66 -4.82
N ILE A 44 -9.79 -18.08 -3.73
CA ILE A 44 -11.22 -18.01 -3.42
C ILE A 44 -12.03 -17.38 -4.58
N ALA A 45 -11.50 -16.33 -5.19
CA ALA A 45 -12.17 -15.68 -6.32
C ALA A 45 -12.21 -16.54 -7.60
N ARG A 46 -11.29 -17.51 -7.75
CA ARG A 46 -11.22 -18.39 -8.92
C ARG A 46 -12.09 -19.63 -8.78
N THR A 47 -12.31 -20.10 -7.56
CA THR A 47 -13.06 -21.35 -7.29
C THR A 47 -14.56 -21.19 -7.51
N GLY A 48 -15.12 -19.99 -7.33
CA GLY A 48 -16.53 -19.74 -7.60
C GLY A 48 -16.88 -19.87 -9.08
N LYS A 49 -17.44 -21.04 -9.47
CA LYS A 49 -17.87 -21.30 -10.86
C LYS A 49 -18.92 -20.30 -11.36
N ASN A 50 -19.70 -19.73 -10.45
CA ASN A 50 -20.79 -18.79 -10.74
C ASN A 50 -20.48 -17.36 -10.31
N SER A 51 -19.25 -17.03 -9.95
CA SER A 51 -18.86 -15.67 -9.57
C SER A 51 -19.14 -14.69 -10.72
N ARG A 52 -20.26 -13.95 -10.61
CA ARG A 52 -20.75 -13.06 -11.65
C ARG A 52 -20.01 -11.73 -11.67
N PHE A 53 -19.48 -11.30 -10.52
CA PHE A 53 -18.76 -10.04 -10.43
C PHE A 53 -17.69 -10.07 -9.34
N ARG A 54 -16.68 -9.25 -9.54
CA ARG A 54 -15.63 -8.96 -8.55
C ARG A 54 -15.43 -7.46 -8.51
N ILE A 55 -15.41 -6.89 -7.31
CA ILE A 55 -15.24 -5.46 -7.10
C ILE A 55 -14.13 -5.25 -6.08
N ALA A 56 -13.25 -4.31 -6.36
CA ALA A 56 -12.19 -3.88 -5.45
C ALA A 56 -12.34 -2.38 -5.17
N LEU A 57 -12.52 -2.02 -3.91
CA LEU A 57 -12.59 -0.65 -3.45
C LEU A 57 -11.22 -0.26 -2.90
N THR A 58 -10.65 0.84 -3.38
CA THR A 58 -9.35 1.34 -2.91
C THR A 58 -9.21 2.83 -3.19
N GLY A 59 -8.65 3.57 -2.25
CA GLY A 59 -8.24 4.96 -2.47
C GLY A 59 -6.95 5.09 -3.31
N THR A 60 -6.12 4.04 -3.35
CA THR A 60 -4.79 4.05 -3.96
C THR A 60 -4.54 2.74 -4.72
N PRO A 61 -5.01 2.61 -5.97
CA PRO A 61 -4.84 1.38 -6.75
C PRO A 61 -3.38 1.04 -7.05
N VAL A 62 -2.52 2.05 -7.16
CA VAL A 62 -1.06 1.91 -7.31
C VAL A 62 -0.38 2.95 -6.43
N GLU A 63 0.40 2.51 -5.46
CA GLU A 63 1.16 3.41 -4.58
C GLU A 63 2.64 3.49 -4.99
N ASN A 64 3.30 2.35 -5.10
CA ASN A 64 4.74 2.29 -5.22
C ASN A 64 5.25 1.53 -6.43
N ARG A 65 4.52 0.52 -6.90
CA ARG A 65 4.98 -0.39 -7.95
C ARG A 65 3.87 -0.80 -8.91
N VAL A 66 4.22 -0.93 -10.15
CA VAL A 66 3.31 -1.40 -11.21
C VAL A 66 2.80 -2.83 -10.94
N SER A 67 3.59 -3.65 -10.23
CA SER A 67 3.18 -4.99 -9.80
C SER A 67 1.97 -5.04 -8.85
N GLU A 68 1.70 -3.94 -8.14
CA GLU A 68 0.52 -3.82 -7.28
C GLU A 68 -0.76 -3.82 -8.12
N LEU A 69 -0.73 -3.13 -9.27
CA LEU A 69 -1.83 -3.13 -10.23
C LEU A 69 -2.11 -4.51 -10.80
N TRP A 70 -1.05 -5.30 -11.08
CA TRP A 70 -1.23 -6.66 -11.55
C TRP A 70 -2.01 -7.52 -10.57
N ALA A 71 -1.69 -7.45 -9.28
CA ALA A 71 -2.36 -8.25 -8.25
C ALA A 71 -3.86 -7.92 -8.15
N LEU A 72 -4.22 -6.62 -8.23
CA LEU A 72 -5.60 -6.18 -8.25
C LEU A 72 -6.34 -6.64 -9.52
N MET A 73 -5.72 -6.48 -10.66
CA MET A 73 -6.32 -6.87 -11.94
C MET A 73 -6.47 -8.38 -12.08
N ASP A 74 -5.52 -9.17 -11.54
CA ASP A 74 -5.62 -10.64 -11.54
C ASP A 74 -6.73 -11.14 -10.61
N PHE A 75 -7.05 -10.40 -9.53
CA PHE A 75 -8.24 -10.64 -8.73
C PHE A 75 -9.51 -10.29 -9.51
N LEU A 76 -9.60 -9.08 -10.07
CA LEU A 76 -10.79 -8.57 -10.76
C LEU A 76 -11.10 -9.33 -12.05
N ASN A 77 -10.11 -9.44 -12.92
CA ASN A 77 -10.20 -9.98 -14.26
C ASN A 77 -8.99 -10.85 -14.55
N PRO A 78 -8.98 -12.11 -14.13
CA PRO A 78 -7.84 -13.01 -14.32
C PRO A 78 -7.41 -13.06 -15.79
N ARG A 79 -6.10 -13.03 -16.02
CA ARG A 79 -5.46 -13.10 -17.34
C ARG A 79 -5.57 -11.86 -18.23
N VAL A 80 -6.32 -10.82 -17.90
CA VAL A 80 -6.38 -9.57 -18.71
C VAL A 80 -4.99 -8.95 -18.89
N LEU A 81 -4.14 -9.02 -17.85
CA LEU A 81 -2.75 -8.58 -17.91
C LEU A 81 -1.73 -9.73 -18.09
N GLY A 82 -2.21 -10.94 -18.39
CA GLY A 82 -1.37 -12.12 -18.52
C GLY A 82 -0.88 -12.67 -17.18
N GLN A 83 -0.01 -13.68 -17.27
CA GLN A 83 0.66 -14.23 -16.09
C GLN A 83 1.66 -13.24 -15.48
N GLN A 84 2.04 -13.44 -14.22
CA GLN A 84 2.92 -12.52 -13.50
C GLN A 84 4.27 -12.30 -14.19
N ASP A 85 4.88 -13.35 -14.74
CA ASP A 85 6.17 -13.26 -15.44
C ASP A 85 6.04 -12.50 -16.76
N PHE A 86 4.98 -12.73 -17.52
CA PHE A 86 4.67 -11.96 -18.72
C PHE A 86 4.48 -10.48 -18.39
N PHE A 87 3.69 -10.16 -17.37
CA PHE A 87 3.47 -8.80 -16.92
C PHE A 87 4.77 -8.12 -16.47
N HIS A 88 5.63 -8.86 -15.76
CA HIS A 88 6.92 -8.36 -15.32
C HIS A 88 7.80 -7.95 -16.50
N GLN A 89 7.90 -8.79 -17.52
CA GLN A 89 8.74 -8.51 -18.71
C GLN A 89 8.13 -7.44 -19.61
N ARG A 90 6.81 -7.49 -19.82
CA ARG A 90 6.12 -6.63 -20.79
C ARG A 90 5.85 -5.22 -20.27
N TYR A 91 5.60 -5.07 -18.96
CA TYR A 91 5.17 -3.80 -18.38
C TYR A 91 6.07 -3.35 -17.23
N ARG A 92 6.26 -4.18 -16.19
CA ARG A 92 6.93 -3.73 -14.98
C ARG A 92 8.36 -3.31 -15.27
N LEU A 93 9.17 -4.17 -15.88
CA LEU A 93 10.58 -3.89 -16.14
C LEU A 93 10.77 -2.68 -17.08
N PRO A 94 10.08 -2.58 -18.22
CA PRO A 94 10.17 -1.41 -19.10
C PRO A 94 9.77 -0.11 -18.40
N ILE A 95 8.67 -0.11 -17.65
CA ILE A 95 8.16 1.11 -17.00
C ILE A 95 9.02 1.51 -15.80
N GLU A 96 9.31 0.58 -14.86
CA GLU A 96 9.99 0.93 -13.60
C GLU A 96 11.49 1.15 -13.79
N ARG A 97 12.14 0.41 -14.69
CA ARG A 97 13.59 0.48 -14.89
C ARG A 97 14.01 1.41 -16.00
N TYR A 98 13.24 1.44 -17.09
CA TYR A 98 13.62 2.17 -18.31
C TYR A 98 12.75 3.39 -18.59
N GLY A 99 11.68 3.62 -17.79
CA GLY A 99 10.77 4.76 -17.98
C GLY A 99 10.00 4.71 -19.31
N ASP A 100 9.76 3.51 -19.86
CA ASP A 100 9.14 3.37 -21.18
C ASP A 100 7.69 3.86 -21.20
N ILE A 101 7.50 5.00 -21.88
CA ILE A 101 6.20 5.67 -22.01
C ILE A 101 5.22 4.85 -22.85
N SER A 102 5.73 4.09 -23.86
CA SER A 102 4.88 3.27 -24.72
C SER A 102 4.22 2.14 -23.94
N SER A 103 5.00 1.38 -23.16
CA SER A 103 4.47 0.34 -22.26
C SER A 103 3.53 0.90 -21.22
N LEU A 104 3.79 2.12 -20.70
CA LEU A 104 2.88 2.78 -19.76
C LEU A 104 1.54 3.15 -20.40
N LYS A 105 1.55 3.66 -21.63
CA LYS A 105 0.33 3.99 -22.39
C LYS A 105 -0.49 2.74 -22.70
N ASP A 106 0.16 1.66 -23.17
CA ASP A 106 -0.51 0.37 -23.43
C ASP A 106 -1.15 -0.20 -22.16
N LEU A 107 -0.42 -0.20 -21.04
CA LEU A 107 -0.95 -0.65 -19.76
C LEU A 107 -2.17 0.17 -19.32
N LYS A 108 -2.08 1.50 -19.39
CA LYS A 108 -3.19 2.39 -19.06
C LYS A 108 -4.42 2.11 -19.92
N ALA A 109 -4.25 1.95 -21.23
CA ALA A 109 -5.36 1.65 -22.14
C ALA A 109 -6.06 0.34 -21.81
N ARG A 110 -5.28 -0.70 -21.41
CA ARG A 110 -5.84 -2.00 -21.02
C ARG A 110 -6.61 -1.98 -19.70
N VAL A 111 -6.17 -1.17 -18.76
CA VAL A 111 -6.74 -1.16 -17.39
C VAL A 111 -7.88 -0.13 -17.27
N SER A 112 -7.84 0.94 -18.05
CA SER A 112 -8.83 2.04 -17.99
C SER A 112 -10.30 1.60 -18.02
N PRO A 113 -10.73 0.61 -18.82
CA PRO A 113 -12.13 0.17 -18.83
C PRO A 113 -12.63 -0.45 -17.51
N PHE A 114 -11.71 -0.90 -16.65
CA PHE A 114 -12.02 -1.55 -15.38
C PHE A 114 -11.86 -0.63 -14.17
N LEU A 115 -11.45 0.63 -14.38
CA LEU A 115 -11.22 1.60 -13.31
C LEU A 115 -12.27 2.69 -13.32
N LEU A 116 -12.97 2.82 -12.20
CA LEU A 116 -13.84 3.97 -11.92
C LEU A 116 -13.19 4.82 -10.84
N ARG A 117 -12.65 5.98 -11.20
CA ARG A 117 -12.08 6.95 -10.26
C ARG A 117 -13.00 8.14 -10.09
N ARG A 118 -13.46 8.35 -8.87
CA ARG A 118 -14.23 9.54 -8.48
C ARG A 118 -13.39 10.39 -7.54
N LEU A 119 -13.33 11.68 -7.82
CA LEU A 119 -12.61 12.63 -6.97
C LEU A 119 -13.62 13.32 -6.04
N LYS A 120 -13.23 13.53 -4.77
CA LYS A 120 -14.04 14.28 -3.80
C LYS A 120 -14.27 15.74 -4.21
N THR A 121 -13.43 16.26 -5.09
CA THR A 121 -13.52 17.62 -5.66
C THR A 121 -14.51 17.71 -6.81
N ASP A 122 -15.06 16.61 -7.30
CA ASP A 122 -16.03 16.61 -8.39
C ASP A 122 -17.43 16.90 -7.82
N LYS A 123 -17.85 18.16 -7.92
CA LYS A 123 -19.14 18.66 -7.43
C LYS A 123 -20.35 18.02 -8.13
N ALA A 124 -20.17 17.45 -9.32
CA ALA A 124 -21.23 16.70 -10.00
C ALA A 124 -21.53 15.35 -9.34
N ILE A 125 -20.58 14.82 -8.57
CA ILE A 125 -20.73 13.54 -7.87
C ILE A 125 -21.12 13.75 -6.40
N ILE A 126 -20.48 14.73 -5.73
CA ILE A 126 -20.71 15.04 -4.31
C ILE A 126 -20.87 16.55 -4.18
N SER A 127 -22.09 16.99 -3.93
CA SER A 127 -22.45 18.41 -3.85
C SER A 127 -22.36 18.98 -2.42
N ASP A 128 -22.38 18.15 -1.41
CA ASP A 128 -22.52 18.48 0.01
C ASP A 128 -21.20 18.50 0.80
N LEU A 129 -20.07 18.17 0.15
CA LEU A 129 -18.78 18.31 0.80
C LEU A 129 -18.31 19.76 0.80
N PRO A 130 -17.85 20.28 1.97
CA PRO A 130 -17.22 21.59 2.04
C PRO A 130 -15.93 21.62 1.23
N GLU A 131 -15.50 22.84 0.89
CA GLU A 131 -14.19 23.01 0.24
C GLU A 131 -13.07 22.56 1.16
N LYS A 132 -12.07 21.85 0.58
CA LYS A 132 -10.88 21.42 1.32
C LYS A 132 -10.01 22.64 1.63
N VAL A 133 -9.88 22.97 2.89
CA VAL A 133 -8.95 23.99 3.37
C VAL A 133 -7.72 23.29 3.95
N GLU A 134 -6.54 23.56 3.41
CA GLU A 134 -5.27 23.07 3.93
C GLU A 134 -4.52 24.22 4.60
N LEU A 135 -4.26 24.06 5.90
CA LEU A 135 -3.47 25.01 6.68
C LEU A 135 -2.16 24.30 7.09
N SER A 136 -1.04 24.95 6.87
CA SER A 136 0.27 24.46 7.33
C SER A 136 0.70 25.31 8.52
N GLU A 137 0.81 24.68 9.67
CA GLU A 137 1.31 25.32 10.88
C GLU A 137 2.72 24.81 11.22
N TRP A 138 3.63 25.73 11.49
CA TRP A 138 5.00 25.44 11.87
C TRP A 138 5.15 25.54 13.38
N VAL A 139 5.42 24.41 14.03
CA VAL A 139 5.59 24.34 15.47
C VAL A 139 7.05 24.04 15.81
N GLY A 140 7.65 24.86 16.69
CA GLY A 140 9.00 24.62 17.18
C GLY A 140 9.04 23.46 18.17
N LEU A 141 10.15 22.74 18.19
CA LEU A 141 10.41 21.70 19.20
C LEU A 141 10.69 22.34 20.56
N SER A 142 10.27 21.72 21.65
CA SER A 142 10.68 22.12 23.01
C SER A 142 12.19 21.92 23.19
N LYS A 143 12.77 22.57 24.20
CA LYS A 143 14.21 22.41 24.51
C LYS A 143 14.59 20.95 24.78
N GLU A 144 13.73 20.22 25.43
CA GLU A 144 13.91 18.80 25.70
C GLU A 144 13.87 17.98 24.43
N GLN A 145 12.89 18.21 23.56
CA GLN A 145 12.81 17.56 22.25
C GLN A 145 14.03 17.87 21.39
N GLN A 146 14.50 19.12 21.36
CA GLN A 146 15.69 19.53 20.59
C GLN A 146 16.94 18.77 21.05
N SER A 147 17.19 18.71 22.37
CA SER A 147 18.34 18.02 22.93
C SER A 147 18.29 16.51 22.64
N LEU A 148 17.12 15.90 22.79
CA LEU A 148 16.92 14.47 22.51
C LEU A 148 17.04 14.15 21.02
N TYR A 149 16.52 15.05 20.18
CA TYR A 149 16.62 14.94 18.72
C TYR A 149 18.08 14.97 18.27
N GLN A 150 18.83 16.00 18.69
CA GLN A 150 20.23 16.17 18.30
C GLN A 150 21.08 15.00 18.76
N LYS A 151 20.99 14.61 20.03
CA LYS A 151 21.70 13.43 20.55
C LYS A 151 21.36 12.14 19.77
N THR A 152 20.07 11.92 19.45
CA THR A 152 19.66 10.74 18.70
C THR A 152 20.24 10.72 17.29
N VAL A 153 20.34 11.90 16.63
CA VAL A 153 20.96 12.02 15.30
C VAL A 153 22.44 11.68 15.39
N GLU A 154 23.19 12.34 16.29
CA GLU A 154 24.64 12.14 16.46
C GLU A 154 24.97 10.66 16.74
N ASP A 155 24.36 10.07 17.77
CA ASP A 155 24.60 8.66 18.17
C ASP A 155 24.30 7.69 17.03
N THR A 156 23.22 7.96 16.26
CA THR A 156 22.82 7.05 15.18
C THR A 156 23.65 7.23 13.92
N LEU A 157 24.07 8.44 13.57
CA LEU A 157 24.96 8.67 12.43
C LEU A 157 26.30 7.99 12.63
N ASP A 158 26.86 8.06 13.83
CA ASP A 158 28.08 7.32 14.20
C ASP A 158 27.91 5.81 14.07
N ALA A 159 26.76 5.29 14.52
CA ALA A 159 26.43 3.87 14.39
C ALA A 159 26.19 3.44 12.93
N ILE A 160 25.68 4.32 12.07
CA ILE A 160 25.51 4.08 10.63
C ILE A 160 26.86 4.08 9.91
N ALA A 161 27.75 5.02 10.25
CA ALA A 161 29.09 5.10 9.67
C ALA A 161 29.89 3.82 9.91
N LYS A 162 29.80 3.26 11.11
CA LYS A 162 30.48 2.03 11.53
C LYS A 162 29.79 0.73 11.05
N ALA A 163 28.55 0.81 10.55
CA ALA A 163 27.78 -0.37 10.17
C ALA A 163 28.14 -0.93 8.79
N PRO A 164 28.07 -2.26 8.58
CA PRO A 164 28.14 -2.88 7.26
C PRO A 164 27.10 -2.33 6.30
N LYS A 165 27.43 -2.26 5.00
CA LYS A 165 26.54 -1.67 3.97
C LYS A 165 25.10 -2.22 4.00
N GLY A 166 24.92 -3.52 4.22
CA GLY A 166 23.59 -4.15 4.26
C GLY A 166 22.70 -3.75 5.45
N GLN A 167 23.28 -3.25 6.55
CA GLN A 167 22.55 -2.87 7.75
C GLN A 167 22.23 -1.36 7.83
N ARG A 168 22.91 -0.55 7.00
CA ARG A 168 22.76 0.92 7.05
C ARG A 168 21.34 1.39 6.79
N HIS A 169 20.67 0.80 5.80
CA HIS A 169 19.30 1.16 5.45
C HIS A 169 18.30 0.95 6.61
N GLY A 170 18.40 -0.19 7.30
CA GLY A 170 17.56 -0.46 8.49
C GLY A 170 17.80 0.54 9.62
N LYS A 171 19.07 0.94 9.86
CA LYS A 171 19.43 1.95 10.86
C LYS A 171 18.86 3.34 10.51
N VAL A 172 18.91 3.72 9.22
CA VAL A 172 18.32 4.99 8.75
C VAL A 172 16.80 5.01 8.97
N LEU A 173 16.09 3.94 8.61
CA LEU A 173 14.65 3.85 8.85
C LEU A 173 14.31 3.90 10.35
N GLY A 174 15.10 3.20 11.19
CA GLY A 174 14.97 3.26 12.64
C GLY A 174 15.17 4.68 13.19
N LEU A 175 16.17 5.41 12.69
CA LEU A 175 16.42 6.81 13.04
C LEU A 175 15.21 7.69 12.69
N LEU A 176 14.72 7.62 11.44
CA LEU A 176 13.58 8.41 10.99
C LEU A 176 12.33 8.16 11.84
N THR A 177 12.07 6.91 12.21
CA THR A 177 10.95 6.54 13.09
C THR A 177 11.13 7.17 14.48
N ARG A 178 12.33 7.07 15.06
CA ARG A 178 12.62 7.61 16.38
C ARG A 178 12.55 9.15 16.40
N LEU A 179 13.04 9.82 15.37
CA LEU A 179 12.93 11.27 15.23
C LEU A 179 11.47 11.74 15.15
N LYS A 180 10.62 11.04 14.38
CA LYS A 180 9.17 11.30 14.36
C LYS A 180 8.54 11.14 15.73
N GLN A 181 8.91 10.11 16.49
CA GLN A 181 8.42 9.91 17.87
C GLN A 181 8.83 11.05 18.78
N ILE A 182 10.09 11.53 18.71
CA ILE A 182 10.58 12.68 19.50
C ILE A 182 9.79 13.95 19.14
N CYS A 183 9.57 14.20 17.85
CA CYS A 183 8.78 15.36 17.40
C CYS A 183 7.35 15.35 17.93
N ASN A 184 6.74 14.17 18.05
CA ASN A 184 5.39 14.03 18.61
C ASN A 184 5.40 14.21 20.14
N HIS A 185 6.19 13.41 20.85
CA HIS A 185 6.36 13.51 22.30
C HIS A 185 7.61 12.72 22.75
N PRO A 186 8.49 13.28 23.63
CA PRO A 186 9.70 12.60 24.10
C PRO A 186 9.45 11.20 24.69
N ALA A 187 8.39 11.03 25.47
CA ALA A 187 8.04 9.76 26.09
C ALA A 187 7.84 8.61 25.10
N LEU A 188 7.42 8.89 23.86
CA LEU A 188 7.27 7.87 22.82
C LEU A 188 8.63 7.28 22.40
N ALA A 189 9.65 8.13 22.32
CA ALA A 189 11.01 7.70 21.98
C ALA A 189 11.71 7.03 23.18
N LEU A 190 11.41 7.47 24.39
CA LEU A 190 11.96 6.93 25.64
C LEU A 190 11.22 5.66 26.12
N LYS A 191 10.09 5.31 25.48
CA LYS A 191 9.20 4.18 25.84
C LYS A 191 8.69 4.28 27.30
N GLU A 192 8.44 5.49 27.76
CA GLU A 192 7.85 5.73 29.08
C GLU A 192 6.36 5.35 29.07
N LYS A 193 5.91 4.69 30.15
CA LYS A 193 4.54 4.17 30.23
C LYS A 193 3.50 5.25 30.59
N ASN A 194 3.93 6.37 31.19
CA ASN A 194 3.06 7.48 31.57
C ASN A 194 3.39 8.70 30.72
N ILE A 195 2.50 9.03 29.82
CA ILE A 195 2.50 10.31 29.10
C ILE A 195 1.59 11.23 29.93
N GLN A 196 2.17 12.16 30.66
CA GLN A 196 1.43 13.24 31.32
C GLN A 196 1.18 14.37 30.34
#